data_a454dfcf6e4713aae049589ab908c37f
#
_entry.id   a454dfcf6e4713aae049589ab908c37f
#
_cell.length_a   1.000
_cell.length_b   1.000
_cell.length_c   1.000
_cell.angle_alpha   90.00
_cell.angle_beta   90.00
_cell.angle_gamma   90.00
#
_symmetry.space_group_name_H-M   'P 1'
#
loop_
_entity.id
_entity.type
_entity.pdbx_description
1 polymer ?
#
loop_
_entity_poly.entity_id
_entity_poly.type
_entity_poly.pdbx_seq_one_letter_code
_entity_poly.pdbx_strand_id
1 'polypeptide(L)'
;SSDLNNPPVKAQVIISAGDVPLGTQGNLFGITGGEGTGKSNYVAAIVAGCISPPDTETDTLGIRITANDRHKAVLFYDTEQSEVQLFKNVSNLLARAGQKEKPEELKAFCLTGMSRKERLNAIIQSMDKFYYQYGGIQLVVIDGIADLVKSANDEAESVAVIDELYRLAGIYNTC
;
A
#
# COMPACT_ATOMS: atom_id res chain seq x y z
N SER A 1 -18.74 -14.48 -20.89
CA SER A 1 -19.76 -13.67 -21.57
C SER A 1 -20.13 -12.47 -20.71
N SER A 2 -19.95 -11.27 -21.24
CA SER A 2 -20.38 -10.07 -20.56
C SER A 2 -21.91 -9.96 -20.62
N ASP A 3 -22.54 -9.94 -19.46
CA ASP A 3 -23.96 -9.61 -19.37
C ASP A 3 -24.10 -8.09 -19.52
N LEU A 4 -24.60 -7.63 -20.64
CA LEU A 4 -24.78 -6.20 -20.94
C LEU A 4 -25.85 -5.53 -20.07
N ASN A 5 -26.71 -6.31 -19.41
CA ASN A 5 -27.71 -5.81 -18.48
C ASN A 5 -27.19 -5.62 -17.07
N ASN A 6 -26.03 -6.24 -16.75
CA ASN A 6 -25.32 -6.14 -15.48
C ASN A 6 -23.86 -5.79 -15.74
N PRO A 7 -23.54 -4.54 -16.09
CA PRO A 7 -22.14 -4.15 -16.32
C PRO A 7 -21.32 -4.35 -15.05
N PRO A 8 -20.04 -4.73 -15.18
CA PRO A 8 -19.16 -4.88 -14.02
C PRO A 8 -19.05 -3.56 -13.26
N VAL A 9 -18.93 -3.65 -11.94
CA VAL A 9 -18.71 -2.49 -11.10
C VAL A 9 -17.37 -1.86 -11.47
N LYS A 10 -17.36 -0.55 -11.72
CA LYS A 10 -16.14 0.18 -12.06
C LYS A 10 -15.19 0.20 -10.86
N ALA A 11 -13.93 -0.14 -11.09
CA ALA A 11 -12.89 -0.07 -10.07
C ALA A 11 -12.72 1.37 -9.56
N GLN A 12 -12.65 1.53 -8.24
CA GLN A 12 -12.45 2.83 -7.61
C GLN A 12 -11.00 3.28 -7.77
N VAL A 13 -10.81 4.56 -8.08
CA VAL A 13 -9.49 5.19 -8.07
C VAL A 13 -9.16 5.57 -6.62
N ILE A 14 -8.02 5.09 -6.13
CA ILE A 14 -7.55 5.37 -4.77
C ILE A 14 -6.57 6.53 -4.77
N ILE A 15 -5.69 6.60 -5.76
CA ILE A 15 -4.61 7.59 -5.87
C ILE A 15 -4.70 8.25 -7.23
N SER A 16 -4.67 9.58 -7.26
CA SER A 16 -4.62 10.35 -8.51
C SER A 16 -3.76 11.60 -8.39
N ALA A 17 -3.23 12.04 -9.52
CA ALA A 17 -2.53 13.32 -9.67
C ALA A 17 -3.35 14.19 -10.61
N GLY A 18 -4.00 15.23 -10.07
CA GLY A 18 -5.01 15.96 -10.81
C GLY A 18 -6.12 15.03 -11.28
N ASP A 19 -6.40 14.99 -12.58
CA ASP A 19 -7.42 14.10 -13.17
C ASP A 19 -6.84 12.77 -13.65
N VAL A 20 -5.54 12.52 -13.43
CA VAL A 20 -4.85 11.29 -13.87
C VAL A 20 -4.90 10.23 -12.77
N PRO A 21 -5.59 9.09 -13.00
CA PRO A 21 -5.55 7.98 -12.07
C PRO A 21 -4.16 7.36 -12.04
N LEU A 22 -3.63 7.14 -10.82
CA LEU A 22 -2.35 6.48 -10.60
C LEU A 22 -2.53 5.10 -9.98
N GLY A 23 -3.33 5.00 -8.92
CA GLY A 23 -3.59 3.76 -8.21
C GLY A 23 -5.08 3.46 -8.18
N THR A 24 -5.46 2.28 -8.66
CA THR A 24 -6.85 1.83 -8.80
C THR A 24 -7.01 0.47 -8.15
N GLN A 25 -8.18 0.19 -7.60
CA GLN A 25 -8.51 -1.14 -7.06
C GLN A 25 -8.24 -2.23 -8.10
N GLY A 26 -7.56 -3.29 -7.68
CA GLY A 26 -7.18 -4.41 -8.53
C GLY A 26 -5.92 -4.17 -9.36
N ASN A 27 -5.22 -3.07 -9.14
CA ASN A 27 -4.02 -2.71 -9.88
C ASN A 27 -2.84 -2.42 -8.98
N LEU A 28 -1.66 -2.32 -9.57
CA LEU A 28 -0.43 -1.91 -8.90
C LEU A 28 -0.05 -0.50 -9.36
N PHE A 29 0.53 0.25 -8.43
CA PHE A 29 1.14 1.54 -8.70
C PHE A 29 2.58 1.51 -8.19
N GLY A 30 3.54 1.79 -9.05
CA GLY A 30 4.97 1.76 -8.73
C GLY A 30 5.55 3.16 -8.56
N ILE A 31 6.31 3.35 -7.47
CA ILE A 31 7.11 4.55 -7.25
C ILE A 31 8.57 4.14 -7.31
N THR A 32 9.32 4.76 -8.22
CA THR A 32 10.74 4.49 -8.40
C THR A 32 11.54 5.75 -8.14
N GLY A 33 12.76 5.57 -7.66
CA GLY A 33 13.68 6.67 -7.40
C GLY A 33 14.87 6.18 -6.57
N GLY A 34 16.04 6.75 -6.81
CA GLY A 34 17.22 6.50 -5.99
C GLY A 34 17.14 7.20 -4.63
N GLU A 35 18.15 7.02 -3.81
CA GLU A 35 18.28 7.72 -2.55
C GLU A 35 18.25 9.25 -2.78
N GLY A 36 17.57 9.98 -1.90
CA GLY A 36 17.48 11.44 -1.95
C GLY A 36 16.50 11.99 -2.99
N THR A 37 15.70 11.15 -3.67
CA THR A 37 14.73 11.58 -4.67
C THR A 37 13.34 11.94 -4.10
N GLY A 38 13.15 11.80 -2.80
CA GLY A 38 11.88 12.10 -2.15
C GLY A 38 10.85 10.97 -2.19
N LYS A 39 11.23 9.77 -2.63
CA LYS A 39 10.34 8.59 -2.69
C LYS A 39 9.64 8.33 -1.35
N SER A 40 10.38 8.35 -0.24
CA SER A 40 9.84 8.12 1.10
C SER A 40 8.82 9.18 1.51
N ASN A 41 8.99 10.42 1.08
CA ASN A 41 8.03 11.50 1.32
C ASN A 41 6.70 11.25 0.60
N TYR A 42 6.75 10.80 -0.65
CA TYR A 42 5.54 10.47 -1.41
C TYR A 42 4.79 9.29 -0.79
N VAL A 43 5.51 8.25 -0.39
CA VAL A 43 4.92 7.09 0.29
C VAL A 43 4.24 7.52 1.60
N ALA A 44 4.93 8.32 2.42
CA ALA A 44 4.36 8.85 3.66
C ALA A 44 3.12 9.72 3.41
N ALA A 45 3.16 10.55 2.38
CA ALA A 45 2.03 11.41 2.00
C ALA A 45 0.80 10.58 1.58
N ILE A 46 0.99 9.54 0.79
CA ILE A 46 -0.08 8.65 0.34
C ILE A 46 -0.72 7.92 1.52
N VAL A 47 0.08 7.32 2.38
CA VAL A 47 -0.43 6.62 3.58
C VAL A 47 -1.13 7.59 4.52
N ALA A 48 -0.53 8.76 4.77
CA ALA A 48 -1.15 9.80 5.61
C ALA A 48 -2.50 10.23 5.07
N GLY A 49 -2.65 10.37 3.75
CA GLY A 49 -3.92 10.70 3.12
C GLY A 49 -5.01 9.65 3.36
N CYS A 50 -4.62 8.36 3.47
CA CYS A 50 -5.56 7.28 3.76
C CYS A 50 -6.02 7.26 5.21
N ILE A 51 -5.24 7.77 6.14
CA ILE A 51 -5.52 7.67 7.59
C ILE A 51 -5.83 9.00 8.25
N SER A 52 -5.92 10.08 7.49
CA SER A 52 -6.24 11.40 8.02
C SER A 52 -7.64 11.42 8.61
N PRO A 53 -7.85 12.12 9.76
CA PRO A 53 -9.19 12.34 10.27
C PRO A 53 -10.06 13.11 9.27
N PRO A 54 -11.39 12.94 9.32
CA PRO A 54 -12.31 13.75 8.51
C PRO A 54 -12.05 15.25 8.73
N ASP A 55 -12.20 16.03 7.66
CA ASP A 55 -12.05 17.51 7.67
C ASP A 55 -10.65 18.00 8.04
N THR A 56 -9.64 17.15 7.94
CA THR A 56 -8.23 17.53 8.15
C THR A 56 -7.56 17.78 6.80
N GLU A 57 -6.93 18.95 6.67
CA GLU A 57 -6.03 19.20 5.53
C GLU A 57 -4.70 18.51 5.77
N THR A 58 -4.47 17.42 5.04
CA THR A 58 -3.21 16.69 5.09
C THR A 58 -2.38 17.06 3.88
N ASP A 59 -1.09 17.36 4.11
CA ASP A 59 -0.15 17.57 3.02
C ASP A 59 0.15 16.26 2.31
N THR A 60 -0.47 16.05 1.17
CA THR A 60 -0.29 14.88 0.31
C THR A 60 0.58 15.16 -0.92
N LEU A 61 1.36 16.25 -0.88
CA LEU A 61 2.26 16.67 -1.97
C LEU A 61 1.53 16.83 -3.32
N GLY A 62 0.29 17.31 -3.27
CA GLY A 62 -0.54 17.51 -4.45
C GLY A 62 -1.17 16.24 -5.01
N ILE A 63 -0.98 15.10 -4.37
CA ILE A 63 -1.62 13.83 -4.76
C ILE A 63 -2.99 13.76 -4.09
N ARG A 64 -4.00 13.36 -4.85
CA ARG A 64 -5.34 13.15 -4.33
C ARG A 64 -5.48 11.71 -3.88
N ILE A 65 -5.88 11.53 -2.62
CA ILE A 65 -6.11 10.22 -2.02
C ILE A 65 -7.59 10.08 -1.68
N THR A 66 -8.20 8.99 -2.10
CA THR A 66 -9.59 8.70 -1.77
C THR A 66 -9.70 8.42 -0.26
N ALA A 67 -10.63 9.10 0.39
CA ALA A 67 -10.86 8.94 1.83
C ALA A 67 -11.24 7.50 2.17
N ASN A 68 -10.69 7.01 3.28
CA ASN A 68 -10.99 5.68 3.80
C ASN A 68 -12.17 5.73 4.79
N ASP A 69 -13.34 6.11 4.30
CA ASP A 69 -14.53 6.34 5.13
C ASP A 69 -15.01 5.11 5.88
N ARG A 70 -14.73 3.92 5.36
CA ARG A 70 -15.13 2.65 5.97
C ARG A 70 -14.09 2.06 6.90
N HIS A 71 -13.00 2.76 7.14
CA HIS A 71 -11.89 2.31 8.00
C HIS A 71 -11.39 0.91 7.62
N LYS A 72 -11.26 0.67 6.33
CA LYS A 72 -10.64 -0.54 5.80
C LYS A 72 -9.16 -0.56 6.13
N ALA A 73 -8.56 -1.75 6.11
CA ALA A 73 -7.15 -1.90 6.44
C ALA A 73 -6.25 -1.07 5.53
N VAL A 74 -5.24 -0.46 6.10
CA VAL A 74 -4.11 0.17 5.41
C VAL A 74 -2.86 -0.56 5.87
N LEU A 75 -2.23 -1.29 4.95
CA LEU A 75 -1.13 -2.20 5.25
C LEU A 75 0.18 -1.64 4.70
N PHE A 76 1.17 -1.52 5.58
CA PHE A 76 2.49 -1.02 5.24
C PHE A 76 3.54 -2.09 5.54
N TYR A 77 4.23 -2.57 4.51
CA TYR A 77 5.28 -3.57 4.62
C TYR A 77 6.63 -2.93 4.28
N ASP A 78 7.58 -3.07 5.20
CA ASP A 78 8.95 -2.59 5.00
C ASP A 78 9.91 -3.77 5.00
N THR A 79 10.66 -3.94 3.92
CA THR A 79 11.62 -5.03 3.75
C THR A 79 13.07 -4.57 3.91
N GLU A 80 13.33 -3.26 4.03
CA GLU A 80 14.67 -2.68 3.99
C GLU A 80 15.14 -2.10 5.31
N GLN A 81 14.22 -1.55 6.11
CA GLN A 81 14.55 -0.78 7.31
C GLN A 81 14.48 -1.61 8.58
N SER A 82 15.20 -1.18 9.61
CA SER A 82 15.07 -1.75 10.96
C SER A 82 13.71 -1.42 11.58
N GLU A 83 13.32 -2.16 12.62
CA GLU A 83 12.11 -1.86 13.38
C GLU A 83 12.13 -0.45 13.98
N VAL A 84 13.30 0.00 14.44
CA VAL A 84 13.48 1.36 14.98
C VAL A 84 13.20 2.41 13.91
N GLN A 85 13.71 2.20 12.70
CA GLN A 85 13.49 3.13 11.60
C GLN A 85 12.03 3.10 11.12
N LEU A 86 11.43 1.92 11.05
CA LEU A 86 10.00 1.79 10.72
C LEU A 86 9.13 2.53 11.74
N PHE A 87 9.44 2.40 13.02
CA PHE A 87 8.73 3.14 14.08
C PHE A 87 8.81 4.65 13.87
N LYS A 88 10.00 5.17 13.55
CA LYS A 88 10.18 6.59 13.24
C LYS A 88 9.38 7.02 12.02
N ASN A 89 9.39 6.21 10.97
CA ASN A 89 8.66 6.49 9.73
C ASN A 89 7.14 6.52 9.98
N VAL A 90 6.63 5.57 10.75
CA VAL A 90 5.21 5.54 11.16
C VAL A 90 4.87 6.75 12.01
N SER A 91 5.70 7.12 12.96
CA SER A 91 5.49 8.32 13.79
C SER A 91 5.42 9.59 12.95
N ASN A 92 6.30 9.71 11.95
CA ASN A 92 6.31 10.86 11.03
C ASN A 92 5.05 10.93 10.17
N LEU A 93 4.59 9.79 9.66
CA LEU A 93 3.37 9.78 8.85
C LEU A 93 2.11 10.05 9.68
N LEU A 94 2.07 9.61 10.94
CA LEU A 94 0.98 9.95 11.86
C LEU A 94 0.93 11.46 12.14
N ALA A 95 2.09 12.09 12.36
CA ALA A 95 2.18 13.53 12.53
C ALA A 95 1.68 14.27 11.28
N ARG A 96 2.07 13.81 10.08
CA ARG A 96 1.60 14.36 8.80
C ARG A 96 0.09 14.25 8.66
N ALA A 97 -0.48 13.13 9.09
CA ALA A 97 -1.92 12.88 9.02
C ALA A 97 -2.74 13.62 10.11
N GLY A 98 -2.07 14.26 11.07
CA GLY A 98 -2.75 14.88 12.20
C GLY A 98 -3.31 13.88 13.20
N GLN A 99 -2.75 12.66 13.24
CA GLN A 99 -3.15 11.62 14.19
C GLN A 99 -2.24 11.64 15.41
N LYS A 100 -2.83 11.67 16.60
CA LYS A 100 -2.08 11.57 17.87
C LYS A 100 -1.72 10.11 18.19
N GLU A 101 -2.60 9.19 17.81
CA GLU A 101 -2.42 7.75 17.99
C GLU A 101 -2.57 7.04 16.67
N LYS A 102 -1.95 5.87 16.57
CA LYS A 102 -2.06 5.04 15.37
C LYS A 102 -3.49 4.53 15.22
N PRO A 103 -4.18 4.83 14.10
CA PRO A 103 -5.49 4.23 13.84
C PRO A 103 -5.39 2.70 13.84
N GLU A 104 -6.43 2.05 14.32
CA GLU A 104 -6.45 0.59 14.45
C GLU A 104 -6.27 -0.10 13.09
N GLU A 105 -6.84 0.45 12.03
CA GLU A 105 -6.78 -0.09 10.67
C GLU A 105 -5.40 0.03 10.01
N LEU A 106 -4.50 0.89 10.52
CA LEU A 106 -3.13 0.98 10.02
C LEU A 106 -2.28 -0.12 10.65
N LYS A 107 -1.73 -0.99 9.81
CA LYS A 107 -0.82 -2.06 10.22
C LYS A 107 0.51 -1.89 9.51
N ALA A 108 1.59 -1.80 10.26
CA ALA A 108 2.94 -1.67 9.74
C ALA A 108 3.77 -2.89 10.17
N PHE A 109 4.50 -3.46 9.20
CA PHE A 109 5.24 -4.71 9.40
C PHE A 109 6.69 -4.53 8.97
N CYS A 110 7.62 -4.88 9.85
CA CYS A 110 9.03 -5.01 9.53
C CYS A 110 9.32 -6.43 9.09
N LEU A 111 9.64 -6.61 7.82
CA LEU A 111 9.93 -7.92 7.24
C LEU A 111 11.43 -8.14 7.00
N THR A 112 12.27 -7.24 7.45
CA THR A 112 13.71 -7.20 7.16
C THR A 112 14.44 -8.46 7.62
N GLY A 113 14.08 -9.01 8.77
CA GLY A 113 14.70 -10.23 9.33
C GLY A 113 14.20 -11.54 8.73
N MET A 114 13.28 -11.50 7.79
CA MET A 114 12.68 -12.70 7.18
C MET A 114 13.39 -13.10 5.90
N SER A 115 13.31 -14.38 5.55
CA SER A 115 13.69 -14.84 4.21
C SER A 115 12.69 -14.31 3.18
N ARG A 116 13.09 -14.34 1.90
CA ARG A 116 12.21 -13.92 0.80
C ARG A 116 10.87 -14.66 0.80
N LYS A 117 10.90 -15.96 0.98
CA LYS A 117 9.69 -16.81 1.03
C LYS A 117 8.82 -16.47 2.23
N GLU A 118 9.43 -16.25 3.38
CA GLU A 118 8.72 -15.83 4.58
C GLU A 118 8.07 -14.45 4.41
N ARG A 119 8.77 -13.51 3.76
CA ARG A 119 8.22 -12.19 3.45
C ARG A 119 6.94 -12.28 2.63
N LEU A 120 6.98 -13.01 1.52
CA LEU A 120 5.82 -13.16 0.64
C LEU A 120 4.66 -13.84 1.35
N ASN A 121 4.93 -14.91 2.11
CA ASN A 121 3.91 -15.57 2.92
C ASN A 121 3.30 -14.66 3.98
N ALA A 122 4.12 -13.85 4.65
CA ALA A 122 3.63 -12.89 5.64
C ALA A 122 2.69 -11.85 5.02
N ILE A 123 3.03 -11.36 3.84
CA ILE A 123 2.17 -10.43 3.08
C ILE A 123 0.84 -11.10 2.75
N ILE A 124 0.86 -12.28 2.15
CA ILE A 124 -0.34 -13.00 1.74
C ILE A 124 -1.25 -13.28 2.94
N GLN A 125 -0.70 -13.84 4.01
CA GLN A 125 -1.47 -14.21 5.20
C GLN A 125 -2.05 -13.00 5.92
N SER A 126 -1.28 -11.92 6.04
CA SER A 126 -1.76 -10.70 6.70
C SER A 126 -2.78 -9.97 5.86
N MET A 127 -2.65 -9.93 4.54
CA MET A 127 -3.68 -9.37 3.67
C MET A 127 -5.01 -10.09 3.86
N ASP A 128 -5.00 -11.42 3.86
CA ASP A 128 -6.21 -12.22 4.08
C ASP A 128 -6.84 -11.93 5.44
N LYS A 129 -6.05 -11.98 6.49
CA LYS A 129 -6.50 -11.71 7.86
C LYS A 129 -7.17 -10.34 8.00
N PHE A 130 -6.51 -9.30 7.53
CA PHE A 130 -6.98 -7.93 7.73
C PHE A 130 -8.08 -7.53 6.76
N TYR A 131 -8.14 -8.16 5.59
CA TYR A 131 -9.29 -8.02 4.69
C TYR A 131 -10.58 -8.41 5.40
N TYR A 132 -10.61 -9.55 6.08
CA TYR A 132 -11.79 -10.00 6.81
C TYR A 132 -12.01 -9.20 8.10
N GLN A 133 -10.97 -8.87 8.81
CA GLN A 133 -11.09 -8.14 10.07
C GLN A 133 -11.66 -6.73 9.90
N TYR A 134 -11.28 -6.04 8.83
CA TYR A 134 -11.67 -4.64 8.58
C TYR A 134 -12.67 -4.47 7.43
N GLY A 135 -13.18 -5.55 6.89
CA GLY A 135 -14.16 -5.47 5.80
C GLY A 135 -13.58 -5.01 4.47
N GLY A 136 -12.29 -5.16 4.27
CA GLY A 136 -11.56 -4.80 3.06
C GLY A 136 -10.22 -4.17 3.34
N ILE A 137 -9.48 -3.91 2.27
CA ILE A 137 -8.17 -3.26 2.30
C ILE A 137 -8.24 -2.01 1.41
N GLN A 138 -7.96 -0.85 2.00
CA GLN A 138 -7.94 0.42 1.26
C GLN A 138 -6.67 0.57 0.43
N LEU A 139 -5.52 0.25 1.03
CA LEU A 139 -4.21 0.44 0.42
C LEU A 139 -3.22 -0.56 0.99
N VAL A 140 -2.34 -1.06 0.11
CA VAL A 140 -1.16 -1.84 0.49
C VAL A 140 0.08 -1.12 -0.02
N VAL A 141 1.04 -0.90 0.86
CA VAL A 141 2.35 -0.36 0.50
C VAL A 141 3.41 -1.42 0.76
N ILE A 142 4.25 -1.67 -0.22
CA ILE A 142 5.44 -2.52 -0.08
C ILE A 142 6.65 -1.64 -0.39
N ASP A 143 7.40 -1.31 0.65
CA ASP A 143 8.64 -0.55 0.53
C ASP A 143 9.81 -1.52 0.49
N GLY A 144 10.54 -1.54 -0.64
CA GLY A 144 11.63 -2.47 -0.89
C GLY A 144 11.19 -3.73 -1.64
N ILE A 145 10.42 -3.58 -2.71
CA ILE A 145 9.89 -4.71 -3.48
C ILE A 145 11.00 -5.64 -4.03
N ALA A 146 12.20 -5.11 -4.28
CA ALA A 146 13.33 -5.91 -4.76
C ALA A 146 13.72 -7.05 -3.80
N ASP A 147 13.44 -6.90 -2.50
CA ASP A 147 13.72 -7.94 -1.50
C ASP A 147 12.74 -9.11 -1.51
N LEU A 148 11.72 -9.03 -2.35
CA LEU A 148 10.79 -10.14 -2.58
C LEU A 148 11.27 -11.10 -3.68
N VAL A 149 12.32 -10.73 -4.41
CA VAL A 149 12.89 -11.55 -5.48
C VAL A 149 14.28 -12.04 -5.09
N LYS A 150 14.69 -13.17 -5.63
CA LYS A 150 15.98 -13.81 -5.34
C LYS A 150 17.16 -12.96 -5.80
N SER A 151 17.00 -12.33 -6.96
CA SER A 151 17.98 -11.43 -7.54
C SER A 151 17.23 -10.34 -8.31
N ALA A 152 17.64 -9.09 -8.14
CA ALA A 152 17.06 -7.98 -8.90
C ALA A 152 17.26 -8.15 -10.42
N ASN A 153 18.22 -8.97 -10.82
CA ASN A 153 18.51 -9.28 -12.23
C ASN A 153 17.80 -10.56 -12.70
N ASP A 154 17.08 -11.28 -11.85
CA ASP A 154 16.27 -12.43 -12.25
C ASP A 154 14.92 -11.94 -12.77
N GLU A 155 14.84 -11.76 -14.08
CA GLU A 155 13.67 -11.26 -14.77
C GLU A 155 12.44 -12.18 -14.59
N ALA A 156 12.64 -13.50 -14.69
CA ALA A 156 11.55 -14.46 -14.56
C ALA A 156 10.94 -14.44 -13.13
N GLU A 157 11.77 -14.36 -12.11
CA GLU A 157 11.32 -14.29 -10.73
C GLU A 157 10.65 -12.94 -10.43
N SER A 158 11.18 -11.84 -10.95
CA SER A 158 10.57 -10.52 -10.82
C SER A 158 9.17 -10.48 -11.45
N VAL A 159 9.00 -11.06 -12.62
CA VAL A 159 7.70 -11.17 -13.28
C VAL A 159 6.73 -12.01 -12.43
N ALA A 160 7.19 -13.15 -11.90
CA ALA A 160 6.35 -14.02 -11.06
C ALA A 160 5.86 -13.30 -9.79
N VAL A 161 6.71 -12.52 -9.14
CA VAL A 161 6.33 -11.72 -7.96
C VAL A 161 5.32 -10.64 -8.33
N ILE A 162 5.55 -9.91 -9.41
CA ILE A 162 4.63 -8.88 -9.87
C ILE A 162 3.27 -9.49 -10.24
N ASP A 163 3.24 -10.62 -10.93
CA ASP A 163 2.01 -11.32 -11.26
C ASP A 163 1.25 -11.75 -10.00
N GLU A 164 1.96 -12.25 -8.98
CA GLU A 164 1.34 -12.60 -7.71
C GLU A 164 0.74 -11.37 -7.00
N LEU A 165 1.44 -10.24 -7.01
CA LEU A 165 0.93 -9.00 -6.42
C LEU A 165 -0.30 -8.49 -7.17
N TYR A 166 -0.33 -8.58 -8.50
CA TYR A 166 -1.53 -8.28 -9.29
C TYR A 166 -2.70 -9.17 -8.90
N ARG A 167 -2.44 -10.47 -8.76
CA ARG A 167 -3.45 -11.43 -8.35
C ARG A 167 -4.05 -11.08 -6.99
N LEU A 168 -3.19 -10.72 -6.02
CA LEU A 168 -3.63 -10.31 -4.67
C LEU A 168 -4.41 -9.01 -4.71
N ALA A 169 -3.96 -8.04 -5.49
CA ALA A 169 -4.67 -6.76 -5.66
C ALA A 169 -6.09 -6.99 -6.20
N GLY A 170 -6.25 -7.91 -7.14
CA GLY A 170 -7.55 -8.28 -7.69
C GLY A 170 -8.43 -9.04 -6.70
N ILE A 171 -7.87 -10.04 -6.00
CA ILE A 171 -8.61 -10.85 -5.01
C ILE A 171 -9.15 -9.98 -3.88
N TYR A 172 -8.32 -9.08 -3.35
CA TYR A 172 -8.69 -8.23 -2.20
C TYR A 172 -9.20 -6.85 -2.62
N ASN A 173 -9.35 -6.62 -3.91
CA ASN A 173 -9.89 -5.37 -4.49
C ASN A 173 -9.22 -4.12 -3.89
N THR A 174 -7.90 -4.08 -3.93
CA THR A 174 -7.05 -3.03 -3.37
C THR A 174 -5.98 -2.56 -4.36
N CYS A 175 -5.30 -1.49 -4.00
CA CYS A 175 -4.12 -1.00 -4.72
C CYS A 175 -2.88 -1.14 -3.83
#